data_2bfb1b92bfcfa6deeaf86a2074d1e3e7
#
_entry.id   2bfb1b92bfcfa6deeaf86a2074d1e3e7
#
_cell.length_a   1.000
_cell.length_b   1.000
_cell.length_c   1.000
_cell.angle_alpha   90.00
_cell.angle_beta   90.00
_cell.angle_gamma   90.00
#
_symmetry.space_group_name_H-M   'P 1'
#
loop_
_entity.id
_entity.type
_entity.pdbx_description
1 polymer ?
#
loop_
_entity_poly.entity_id
_entity_poly.type
_entity_poly.pdbx_seq_one_letter_code
_entity_poly.pdbx_strand_id
1 'polypeptide(L)'
;MEHNDIVYGVHAVVESLEANTGNKLYIQDDLRGKNVEKIKALAAEKKVSISWTPKKTLSDMTEGAVHQGFVLRVSEFAYADLSVILEKAEQEDNPLILILDGLTDPHNFGSILRTADATQVAGIIIPKHRAVGVTPVVAKTSTGAVAHVPIARVTNLSQTLDKLKEAGFWVFGTDMNGTPSHKWNTTGKLALIIGNEGKGISSNIKKQVDEMITIPMKGHVQSLNASVAAAVLMYEVFRKKI
;
A
#
# COMPACT_ATOMS: atom_id res chain seq x y z
N MET A 1 -6.67 17.54 -12.84
CA MET A 1 -7.35 16.87 -11.68
C MET A 1 -6.94 15.41 -11.77
N GLU A 2 -6.23 14.88 -10.79
CA GLU A 2 -5.89 13.44 -10.78
C GLU A 2 -7.18 12.65 -10.55
N HIS A 3 -7.63 11.92 -11.57
CA HIS A 3 -8.80 11.03 -11.49
C HIS A 3 -8.48 9.74 -10.75
N ASN A 4 -8.08 9.84 -9.48
CA ASN A 4 -7.82 8.67 -8.61
C ASN A 4 -9.11 8.01 -8.11
N ASP A 5 -10.28 8.50 -8.52
CA ASP A 5 -11.60 8.07 -8.07
C ASP A 5 -12.32 7.12 -9.03
N ILE A 6 -11.65 6.68 -10.10
CA ILE A 6 -12.24 5.75 -11.07
C ILE A 6 -11.35 4.54 -11.35
N VAL A 7 -11.99 3.40 -11.56
CA VAL A 7 -11.40 2.20 -12.13
C VAL A 7 -12.16 1.77 -13.37
N TYR A 8 -11.51 1.16 -14.35
CA TYR A 8 -12.14 0.80 -15.61
C TYR A 8 -11.65 -0.56 -16.15
N GLY A 9 -12.44 -1.13 -17.05
CA GLY A 9 -12.25 -2.47 -17.57
C GLY A 9 -12.86 -3.56 -16.69
N VAL A 10 -13.12 -4.72 -17.29
CA VAL A 10 -13.90 -5.82 -16.67
C VAL A 10 -13.29 -6.28 -15.35
N HIS A 11 -11.99 -6.59 -15.33
CA HIS A 11 -11.33 -7.17 -14.16
C HIS A 11 -11.24 -6.19 -12.98
N ALA A 12 -10.77 -4.97 -13.23
CA ALA A 12 -10.62 -3.95 -12.19
C ALA A 12 -11.97 -3.54 -11.59
N VAL A 13 -13.03 -3.47 -12.41
CA VAL A 13 -14.39 -3.17 -11.94
C VAL A 13 -14.93 -4.30 -11.07
N VAL A 14 -14.75 -5.57 -11.47
CA VAL A 14 -15.18 -6.72 -10.66
C VAL A 14 -14.45 -6.75 -9.31
N GLU A 15 -13.14 -6.60 -9.30
CA GLU A 15 -12.35 -6.56 -8.06
C GLU A 15 -12.76 -5.43 -7.12
N SER A 16 -13.02 -4.25 -7.68
CA SER A 16 -13.47 -3.09 -6.88
C SER A 16 -14.86 -3.28 -6.29
N LEU A 17 -15.78 -3.89 -7.03
CA LEU A 17 -17.10 -4.24 -6.53
C LEU A 17 -17.02 -5.30 -5.42
N GLU A 18 -16.20 -6.35 -5.61
CA GLU A 18 -15.95 -7.37 -4.58
C GLU A 18 -15.34 -6.78 -3.31
N ALA A 19 -14.46 -5.78 -3.45
CA ALA A 19 -13.85 -5.06 -2.33
C ALA A 19 -14.77 -4.01 -1.67
N ASN A 20 -16.02 -3.86 -2.12
CA ASN A 20 -16.99 -2.86 -1.65
C ASN A 20 -16.51 -1.40 -1.73
N THR A 21 -15.65 -1.07 -2.70
CA THR A 21 -15.13 0.30 -2.90
C THR A 21 -15.91 1.11 -3.92
N GLY A 22 -16.83 0.48 -4.65
CA GLY A 22 -17.59 1.10 -5.73
C GLY A 22 -18.72 2.00 -5.23
N ASN A 23 -18.84 3.21 -5.83
CA ASN A 23 -19.92 4.14 -5.55
C ASN A 23 -20.96 4.19 -6.68
N LYS A 24 -20.48 4.25 -7.93
CA LYS A 24 -21.34 4.35 -9.11
C LYS A 24 -20.70 3.66 -10.31
N LEU A 25 -21.42 2.72 -10.90
CA LEU A 25 -21.00 1.97 -12.07
C LEU A 25 -21.57 2.63 -13.35
N TYR A 26 -20.71 2.90 -14.30
CA TYR A 26 -21.09 3.36 -15.64
C TYR A 26 -20.88 2.22 -16.63
N ILE A 27 -21.92 1.88 -17.38
CA ILE A 27 -21.91 0.83 -18.40
C ILE A 27 -22.23 1.46 -19.75
N GLN A 28 -21.51 1.09 -20.80
CA GLN A 28 -21.76 1.54 -22.15
C GLN A 28 -23.17 1.14 -22.62
N ASP A 29 -23.93 2.09 -23.19
CA ASP A 29 -25.35 1.95 -23.54
C ASP A 29 -25.70 0.76 -24.40
N ASP A 30 -24.85 0.46 -25.41
CA ASP A 30 -25.05 -0.59 -26.39
C ASP A 30 -24.35 -1.91 -26.03
N LEU A 31 -23.67 -1.95 -24.88
CA LEU A 31 -22.91 -3.13 -24.46
C LEU A 31 -23.87 -4.27 -24.03
N ARG A 32 -23.59 -5.48 -24.49
CA ARG A 32 -24.35 -6.70 -24.18
C ARG A 32 -23.37 -7.86 -23.94
N GLY A 33 -23.83 -8.90 -23.27
CA GLY A 33 -23.07 -10.13 -23.09
C GLY A 33 -22.88 -10.53 -21.63
N LYS A 34 -22.23 -11.68 -21.44
CA LYS A 34 -22.07 -12.33 -20.12
C LYS A 34 -21.41 -11.44 -19.06
N ASN A 35 -20.43 -10.61 -19.44
CA ASN A 35 -19.77 -9.68 -18.51
C ASN A 35 -20.71 -8.61 -18.00
N VAL A 36 -21.64 -8.11 -18.85
CA VAL A 36 -22.63 -7.11 -18.44
C VAL A 36 -23.54 -7.68 -17.36
N GLU A 37 -24.08 -8.89 -17.58
CA GLU A 37 -24.98 -9.53 -16.62
C GLU A 37 -24.27 -9.84 -15.29
N LYS A 38 -23.02 -10.36 -15.36
CA LYS A 38 -22.21 -10.63 -14.17
C LYS A 38 -21.95 -9.36 -13.36
N ILE A 39 -21.50 -8.29 -14.02
CA ILE A 39 -21.14 -7.03 -13.33
C ILE A 39 -22.39 -6.33 -12.77
N LYS A 40 -23.52 -6.37 -13.50
CA LYS A 40 -24.81 -5.86 -13.01
C LYS A 40 -25.28 -6.59 -11.74
N ALA A 41 -25.22 -7.93 -11.75
CA ALA A 41 -25.62 -8.72 -10.59
C ALA A 41 -24.75 -8.39 -9.38
N LEU A 42 -23.42 -8.28 -9.58
CA LEU A 42 -22.50 -7.92 -8.51
C LEU A 42 -22.72 -6.48 -8.01
N ALA A 43 -22.97 -5.53 -8.89
CA ALA A 43 -23.28 -4.15 -8.50
C ALA A 43 -24.59 -4.07 -7.70
N ALA A 44 -25.61 -4.84 -8.08
CA ALA A 44 -26.87 -4.92 -7.34
C ALA A 44 -26.68 -5.54 -5.93
N GLU A 45 -25.91 -6.64 -5.82
CA GLU A 45 -25.54 -7.23 -4.53
C GLU A 45 -24.84 -6.23 -3.62
N LYS A 46 -23.91 -5.44 -4.18
CA LYS A 46 -23.12 -4.42 -3.46
C LYS A 46 -23.85 -3.08 -3.32
N LYS A 47 -25.10 -2.97 -3.76
CA LYS A 47 -25.92 -1.74 -3.72
C LYS A 47 -25.28 -0.55 -4.45
N VAL A 48 -24.49 -0.82 -5.49
CA VAL A 48 -23.85 0.20 -6.32
C VAL A 48 -24.81 0.63 -7.42
N SER A 49 -25.04 1.94 -7.55
CA SER A 49 -25.94 2.49 -8.58
C SER A 49 -25.35 2.32 -9.98
N ILE A 50 -26.20 1.99 -10.97
CA ILE A 50 -25.80 1.78 -12.36
C ILE A 50 -26.29 2.94 -13.23
N SER A 51 -25.43 3.45 -14.10
CA SER A 51 -25.75 4.46 -15.11
C SER A 51 -25.34 3.96 -16.49
N TRP A 52 -26.27 3.89 -17.43
CA TRP A 52 -25.97 3.62 -18.83
C TRP A 52 -25.44 4.88 -19.46
N THR A 53 -24.36 4.79 -20.23
CA THR A 53 -23.56 5.96 -20.60
C THR A 53 -22.97 5.78 -22.00
N PRO A 54 -23.01 6.81 -22.87
CA PRO A 54 -22.41 6.75 -24.20
C PRO A 54 -20.91 6.43 -24.15
N LYS A 55 -20.41 5.63 -25.10
CA LYS A 55 -19.00 5.24 -25.22
C LYS A 55 -18.05 6.44 -25.17
N LYS A 56 -18.41 7.55 -25.85
CA LYS A 56 -17.61 8.77 -25.86
C LYS A 56 -17.37 9.32 -24.44
N THR A 57 -18.43 9.38 -23.63
CA THR A 57 -18.35 9.86 -22.26
C THR A 57 -17.45 8.96 -21.40
N LEU A 58 -17.54 7.63 -21.58
CA LEU A 58 -16.63 6.70 -20.88
C LEU A 58 -15.17 6.90 -21.31
N SER A 59 -14.92 7.12 -22.58
CA SER A 59 -13.58 7.42 -23.10
C SER A 59 -13.04 8.75 -22.54
N ASP A 60 -13.90 9.77 -22.44
CA ASP A 60 -13.53 11.05 -21.85
C ASP A 60 -13.19 10.90 -20.34
N MET A 61 -13.99 10.11 -19.61
CA MET A 61 -13.74 9.80 -18.18
C MET A 61 -12.42 9.08 -17.96
N THR A 62 -11.98 8.26 -18.91
CA THR A 62 -10.77 7.41 -18.80
C THR A 62 -9.58 7.98 -19.59
N GLU A 63 -9.66 9.23 -20.05
CA GLU A 63 -8.63 9.89 -20.88
C GLU A 63 -8.20 9.06 -22.09
N GLY A 64 -9.16 8.36 -22.71
CA GLY A 64 -8.93 7.50 -23.86
C GLY A 64 -8.38 6.12 -23.56
N ALA A 65 -8.26 5.72 -22.31
CA ALA A 65 -7.81 4.37 -21.93
C ALA A 65 -8.84 3.29 -22.31
N VAL A 66 -8.38 2.03 -22.39
CA VAL A 66 -9.20 0.88 -22.79
C VAL A 66 -10.13 0.46 -21.64
N HIS A 67 -11.33 1.03 -21.60
CA HIS A 67 -12.32 0.80 -20.53
C HIS A 67 -13.24 -0.41 -20.76
N GLN A 68 -13.22 -1.05 -21.92
CA GLN A 68 -14.03 -2.24 -22.24
C GLN A 68 -15.55 -2.05 -21.98
N GLY A 69 -16.05 -0.83 -22.01
CA GLY A 69 -17.43 -0.49 -21.73
C GLY A 69 -17.83 -0.39 -20.26
N PHE A 70 -16.89 -0.45 -19.32
CA PHE A 70 -17.14 -0.36 -17.88
C PHE A 70 -16.20 0.64 -17.22
N VAL A 71 -16.79 1.55 -16.45
CA VAL A 71 -16.10 2.50 -15.57
C VAL A 71 -16.82 2.51 -14.23
N LEU A 72 -16.09 2.37 -13.14
CA LEU A 72 -16.62 2.41 -11.78
C LEU A 72 -15.99 3.57 -11.03
N ARG A 73 -16.81 4.47 -10.52
CA ARG A 73 -16.36 5.44 -9.54
C ARG A 73 -16.19 4.74 -8.20
N VAL A 74 -15.03 4.89 -7.59
CA VAL A 74 -14.69 4.31 -6.29
C VAL A 74 -14.54 5.40 -5.24
N SER A 75 -14.73 5.03 -3.97
CA SER A 75 -14.38 5.92 -2.87
C SER A 75 -12.86 6.08 -2.83
N GLU A 76 -12.40 7.33 -2.76
CA GLU A 76 -11.00 7.57 -2.45
C GLU A 76 -10.68 7.01 -1.07
N PHE A 77 -9.53 6.34 -0.98
CA PHE A 77 -9.02 5.92 0.31
C PHE A 77 -8.57 7.16 1.10
N ALA A 78 -9.09 7.30 2.31
CA ALA A 78 -8.71 8.39 3.21
C ALA A 78 -7.34 8.09 3.85
N TYR A 79 -6.28 8.70 3.31
CA TYR A 79 -4.96 8.63 3.91
C TYR A 79 -4.93 9.40 5.22
N ALA A 80 -4.24 8.85 6.21
CA ALA A 80 -4.00 9.51 7.48
C ALA A 80 -2.93 10.60 7.34
N ASP A 81 -2.99 11.61 8.18
CA ASP A 81 -1.87 12.51 8.37
C ASP A 81 -0.74 11.82 9.14
N LEU A 82 0.50 12.26 8.95
CA LEU A 82 1.66 11.71 9.65
C LEU A 82 1.51 11.82 11.18
N SER A 83 0.85 12.88 11.68
CA SER A 83 0.57 13.08 13.09
C SER A 83 -0.22 11.93 13.71
N VAL A 84 -1.19 11.36 12.98
CA VAL A 84 -2.00 10.21 13.47
C VAL A 84 -1.10 8.98 13.70
N ILE A 85 -0.13 8.74 12.81
CA ILE A 85 0.83 7.62 12.97
C ILE A 85 1.75 7.89 14.17
N LEU A 86 2.22 9.11 14.34
CA LEU A 86 3.07 9.49 15.46
C LEU A 86 2.31 9.40 16.80
N GLU A 87 1.09 9.89 16.87
CA GLU A 87 0.23 9.78 18.05
C GLU A 87 -0.03 8.33 18.46
N LYS A 88 -0.29 7.45 17.47
CA LYS A 88 -0.44 6.02 17.74
C LYS A 88 0.86 5.40 18.24
N ALA A 89 2.00 5.77 17.65
CA ALA A 89 3.32 5.30 18.06
C ALA A 89 3.69 5.71 19.49
N GLU A 90 3.27 6.90 19.95
CA GLU A 90 3.50 7.35 21.35
C GLU A 90 2.76 6.49 22.39
N GLN A 91 1.77 5.72 21.99
CA GLN A 91 1.01 4.83 22.87
C GLN A 91 1.65 3.43 23.03
N GLU A 92 2.76 3.17 22.33
CA GLU A 92 3.45 1.87 22.32
C GLU A 92 4.86 2.02 22.90
N ASP A 93 5.30 1.04 23.69
CA ASP A 93 6.67 1.04 24.27
C ASP A 93 7.77 0.91 23.21
N ASN A 94 7.55 0.09 22.19
CA ASN A 94 8.49 -0.15 21.10
C ASN A 94 7.77 -0.04 19.73
N PRO A 95 7.35 1.17 19.33
CA PRO A 95 6.61 1.34 18.10
C PRO A 95 7.46 1.07 16.86
N LEU A 96 6.84 0.43 15.87
CA LEU A 96 7.41 0.28 14.54
C LEU A 96 6.58 1.06 13.52
N ILE A 97 7.22 1.93 12.76
CA ILE A 97 6.66 2.57 11.56
C ILE A 97 7.32 1.95 10.34
N LEU A 98 6.53 1.54 9.34
CA LEU A 98 7.06 1.11 8.05
C LEU A 98 7.08 2.26 7.04
N ILE A 99 8.10 2.28 6.21
CA ILE A 99 8.25 3.22 5.10
C ILE A 99 8.50 2.40 3.84
N LEU A 100 7.66 2.57 2.81
CA LEU A 100 7.77 1.81 1.57
C LEU A 100 8.32 2.73 0.47
N ASP A 101 9.63 2.67 0.23
CA ASP A 101 10.31 3.53 -0.76
C ASP A 101 10.24 2.93 -2.17
N GLY A 102 9.23 3.36 -2.94
CA GLY A 102 9.09 2.98 -4.34
C GLY A 102 8.50 1.58 -4.58
N LEU A 103 7.78 1.02 -3.64
CA LEU A 103 7.00 -0.20 -3.85
C LEU A 103 5.88 0.06 -4.88
N THR A 104 5.81 -0.75 -5.93
CA THR A 104 4.87 -0.56 -7.05
C THR A 104 3.84 -1.68 -7.21
N ASP A 105 4.09 -2.86 -6.66
CA ASP A 105 3.16 -3.98 -6.73
C ASP A 105 2.07 -3.89 -5.65
N PRO A 106 0.77 -3.79 -6.05
CA PRO A 106 -0.34 -3.75 -5.11
C PRO A 106 -0.51 -5.03 -4.28
N HIS A 107 -0.12 -6.19 -4.79
CA HIS A 107 -0.19 -7.44 -4.04
C HIS A 107 0.82 -7.46 -2.89
N ASN A 108 2.05 -6.99 -3.15
CA ASN A 108 3.05 -6.84 -2.10
C ASN A 108 2.60 -5.85 -1.03
N PHE A 109 2.02 -4.71 -1.44
CA PHE A 109 1.51 -3.72 -0.48
C PHE A 109 0.38 -4.30 0.38
N GLY A 110 -0.60 -4.98 -0.21
CA GLY A 110 -1.67 -5.63 0.54
C GLY A 110 -1.17 -6.70 1.51
N SER A 111 -0.17 -7.49 1.10
CA SER A 111 0.46 -8.50 1.98
C SER A 111 1.24 -7.87 3.13
N ILE A 112 1.94 -6.76 2.88
CA ILE A 112 2.63 -5.98 3.93
C ILE A 112 1.62 -5.43 4.94
N LEU A 113 0.51 -4.84 4.47
CA LEU A 113 -0.56 -4.33 5.33
C LEU A 113 -1.11 -5.41 6.26
N ARG A 114 -1.37 -6.61 5.72
CA ARG A 114 -1.87 -7.74 6.52
C ARG A 114 -0.89 -8.14 7.62
N THR A 115 0.41 -8.16 7.33
CA THR A 115 1.44 -8.47 8.33
C THR A 115 1.59 -7.32 9.32
N ALA A 116 1.52 -6.08 8.86
CA ALA A 116 1.60 -4.88 9.71
C ALA A 116 0.48 -4.83 10.76
N ASP A 117 -0.74 -5.21 10.38
CA ASP A 117 -1.86 -5.35 11.31
C ASP A 117 -1.59 -6.45 12.34
N ALA A 118 -1.17 -7.63 11.87
CA ALA A 118 -0.87 -8.79 12.74
C ALA A 118 0.27 -8.53 13.74
N THR A 119 1.21 -7.66 13.41
CA THR A 119 2.38 -7.33 14.24
C THR A 119 2.27 -5.98 14.95
N GLN A 120 1.09 -5.37 14.93
CA GLN A 120 0.83 -4.08 15.58
C GLN A 120 1.81 -2.99 15.14
N VAL A 121 2.02 -2.83 13.83
CA VAL A 121 2.77 -1.71 13.27
C VAL A 121 1.97 -0.42 13.51
N ALA A 122 2.62 0.63 14.01
CA ALA A 122 1.97 1.89 14.33
C ALA A 122 1.38 2.58 13.08
N GLY A 123 2.03 2.44 11.92
CA GLY A 123 1.53 2.94 10.65
C GLY A 123 2.49 2.70 9.49
N ILE A 124 1.99 2.97 8.28
CA ILE A 124 2.78 2.84 7.05
C ILE A 124 2.87 4.20 6.36
N ILE A 125 4.06 4.56 5.89
CA ILE A 125 4.32 5.78 5.13
C ILE A 125 4.68 5.39 3.70
N ILE A 126 4.00 6.00 2.73
CA ILE A 126 4.28 5.83 1.30
C ILE A 126 4.53 7.19 0.64
N PRO A 127 5.41 7.27 -0.38
CA PRO A 127 5.55 8.49 -1.16
C PRO A 127 4.32 8.72 -2.05
N LYS A 128 4.00 9.99 -2.33
CA LYS A 128 2.89 10.38 -3.21
C LYS A 128 3.13 9.96 -4.66
N HIS A 129 4.39 9.93 -5.08
CA HIS A 129 4.78 9.61 -6.44
C HIS A 129 5.67 8.37 -6.48
N ARG A 130 5.63 7.62 -7.60
CA ARG A 130 6.46 6.43 -7.85
C ARG A 130 6.25 5.29 -6.84
N ALA A 131 5.08 5.24 -6.23
CA ALA A 131 4.68 4.15 -5.35
C ALA A 131 3.21 3.80 -5.59
N VAL A 132 2.86 2.56 -5.30
CA VAL A 132 1.46 2.12 -5.34
C VAL A 132 0.70 2.76 -4.18
N GLY A 133 -0.47 3.32 -4.48
CA GLY A 133 -1.43 3.77 -3.47
C GLY A 133 -2.36 2.64 -3.03
N VAL A 134 -3.29 2.96 -2.14
CA VAL A 134 -4.34 2.02 -1.74
C VAL A 134 -5.35 1.90 -2.89
N THR A 135 -5.26 0.79 -3.60
CA THR A 135 -6.15 0.40 -4.70
C THR A 135 -7.13 -0.67 -4.24
N PRO A 136 -8.17 -1.00 -5.01
CA PRO A 136 -9.04 -2.15 -4.71
C PRO A 136 -8.29 -3.48 -4.56
N VAL A 137 -7.22 -3.67 -5.34
CA VAL A 137 -6.34 -4.85 -5.22
C VAL A 137 -5.65 -4.88 -3.85
N VAL A 138 -5.12 -3.74 -3.39
CA VAL A 138 -4.52 -3.61 -2.05
C VAL A 138 -5.55 -3.90 -0.96
N ALA A 139 -6.75 -3.31 -1.05
CA ALA A 139 -7.82 -3.53 -0.09
C ALA A 139 -8.23 -5.02 -0.02
N LYS A 140 -8.39 -5.68 -1.17
CA LYS A 140 -8.71 -7.11 -1.24
C LYS A 140 -7.58 -7.98 -0.67
N THR A 141 -6.33 -7.73 -1.05
CA THR A 141 -5.17 -8.52 -0.65
C THR A 141 -4.87 -8.37 0.84
N SER A 142 -5.13 -7.18 1.41
CA SER A 142 -4.93 -6.92 2.84
C SER A 142 -5.94 -7.62 3.75
N THR A 143 -7.00 -8.22 3.20
CA THR A 143 -8.05 -8.95 3.96
C THR A 143 -8.65 -8.15 5.13
N GLY A 144 -8.85 -6.85 4.92
CA GLY A 144 -9.41 -5.93 5.92
C GLY A 144 -8.39 -5.14 6.73
N ALA A 145 -7.12 -5.53 6.77
CA ALA A 145 -6.07 -4.84 7.51
C ALA A 145 -5.91 -3.35 7.14
N VAL A 146 -6.27 -2.99 5.91
CA VAL A 146 -6.27 -1.59 5.43
C VAL A 146 -7.15 -0.64 6.26
N ALA A 147 -8.14 -1.17 6.97
CA ALA A 147 -9.02 -0.38 7.84
C ALA A 147 -8.42 -0.13 9.25
N HIS A 148 -7.40 -0.87 9.64
CA HIS A 148 -6.83 -0.87 10.99
C HIS A 148 -5.43 -0.26 11.06
N VAL A 149 -4.67 -0.31 9.95
CA VAL A 149 -3.32 0.26 9.87
C VAL A 149 -3.39 1.64 9.23
N PRO A 150 -3.07 2.74 9.94
CA PRO A 150 -3.04 4.06 9.35
C PRO A 150 -1.94 4.16 8.28
N ILE A 151 -2.29 4.75 7.13
CA ILE A 151 -1.38 4.92 6.00
C ILE A 151 -1.26 6.41 5.70
N ALA A 152 -0.06 6.96 5.83
CA ALA A 152 0.23 8.33 5.44
C ALA A 152 0.87 8.39 4.05
N ARG A 153 0.42 9.35 3.24
CA ARG A 153 0.93 9.60 1.90
C ARG A 153 1.69 10.92 1.86
N VAL A 154 3.01 10.87 1.69
CA VAL A 154 3.89 12.03 1.84
C VAL A 154 4.50 12.46 0.49
N THR A 155 4.66 13.78 0.31
CA THR A 155 5.27 14.35 -0.91
C THR A 155 6.79 14.30 -0.89
N ASN A 156 7.40 14.38 0.30
CA ASN A 156 8.85 14.38 0.48
C ASN A 156 9.26 13.42 1.58
N LEU A 157 9.75 12.25 1.17
CA LEU A 157 10.16 11.20 2.10
C LEU A 157 11.36 11.62 2.96
N SER A 158 12.31 12.37 2.38
CA SER A 158 13.50 12.87 3.09
C SER A 158 13.10 13.77 4.28
N GLN A 159 12.25 14.77 4.05
CA GLN A 159 11.73 15.62 5.12
C GLN A 159 10.90 14.84 6.15
N THR A 160 10.26 13.76 5.71
CA THR A 160 9.51 12.89 6.64
C THR A 160 10.45 12.13 7.56
N LEU A 161 11.60 11.67 7.05
CA LEU A 161 12.63 11.03 7.88
C LEU A 161 13.20 12.01 8.92
N ASP A 162 13.43 13.27 8.55
CA ASP A 162 13.87 14.29 9.50
C ASP A 162 12.86 14.45 10.67
N LYS A 163 11.56 14.53 10.35
CA LYS A 163 10.50 14.61 11.38
C LYS A 163 10.43 13.36 12.26
N LEU A 164 10.64 12.16 11.70
CA LEU A 164 10.68 10.92 12.47
C LEU A 164 11.88 10.92 13.44
N LYS A 165 13.05 11.39 13.00
CA LYS A 165 14.25 11.51 13.84
C LYS A 165 14.04 12.54 14.95
N GLU A 166 13.44 13.69 14.66
CA GLU A 166 13.05 14.70 15.65
C GLU A 166 12.09 14.12 16.70
N ALA A 167 11.20 13.18 16.31
CA ALA A 167 10.30 12.44 17.19
C ALA A 167 10.99 11.26 17.93
N GLY A 168 12.31 11.09 17.76
CA GLY A 168 13.11 10.09 18.46
C GLY A 168 13.15 8.70 17.81
N PHE A 169 12.73 8.58 16.56
CA PHE A 169 12.83 7.30 15.82
C PHE A 169 14.24 7.07 15.26
N TRP A 170 14.73 5.86 15.44
CA TRP A 170 15.87 5.33 14.71
C TRP A 170 15.41 4.82 13.33
N VAL A 171 16.10 5.26 12.28
CA VAL A 171 15.76 4.93 10.90
C VAL A 171 16.62 3.79 10.39
N PHE A 172 16.00 2.67 10.08
CA PHE A 172 16.64 1.47 9.56
C PHE A 172 16.26 1.27 8.09
N GLY A 173 17.24 0.87 7.28
CA GLY A 173 17.01 0.51 5.88
C GLY A 173 17.30 -0.96 5.63
N THR A 174 16.76 -1.51 4.55
CA THR A 174 17.05 -2.88 4.11
C THR A 174 18.10 -2.89 3.02
N ASP A 175 19.16 -3.68 3.20
CA ASP A 175 20.22 -3.88 2.20
C ASP A 175 20.82 -5.28 2.34
N MET A 176 21.50 -5.76 1.30
CA MET A 176 22.20 -7.06 1.34
C MET A 176 23.43 -7.04 2.25
N ASN A 177 24.03 -5.87 2.49
CA ASN A 177 25.27 -5.67 3.23
C ASN A 177 25.04 -4.94 4.56
N GLY A 178 23.96 -5.26 5.26
CA GLY A 178 23.64 -4.65 6.55
C GLY A 178 23.98 -5.51 7.75
N THR A 179 23.65 -5.02 8.95
CA THR A 179 23.65 -5.81 10.18
C THR A 179 22.65 -6.96 10.05
N PRO A 180 23.04 -8.21 10.32
CA PRO A 180 22.11 -9.34 10.30
C PRO A 180 20.90 -9.11 11.20
N SER A 181 19.70 -9.41 10.71
CA SER A 181 18.43 -9.14 11.41
C SER A 181 18.38 -9.72 12.83
N HIS A 182 18.98 -10.88 13.06
CA HIS A 182 19.05 -11.49 14.39
C HIS A 182 19.98 -10.76 15.39
N LYS A 183 20.82 -9.82 14.91
CA LYS A 183 21.67 -8.94 15.73
C LYS A 183 21.11 -7.53 15.84
N TRP A 184 20.03 -7.24 15.12
CA TRP A 184 19.39 -5.93 15.13
C TRP A 184 18.86 -5.59 16.52
N ASN A 185 19.22 -4.41 17.04
CA ASN A 185 18.60 -3.86 18.23
C ASN A 185 17.22 -3.32 17.90
N THR A 186 16.19 -4.03 18.31
CA THR A 186 14.78 -3.66 18.05
C THR A 186 14.12 -3.01 19.26
N THR A 187 14.87 -2.31 20.10
CA THR A 187 14.35 -1.58 21.26
C THR A 187 14.17 -0.11 20.94
N GLY A 188 13.08 0.49 21.42
CA GLY A 188 12.76 1.90 21.24
C GLY A 188 11.90 2.19 20.00
N LYS A 189 11.87 3.45 19.57
CA LYS A 189 11.08 3.91 18.42
C LYS A 189 11.80 3.59 17.12
N LEU A 190 11.22 2.76 16.27
CA LEU A 190 11.84 2.25 15.06
C LEU A 190 11.07 2.67 13.80
N ALA A 191 11.78 3.16 12.80
CA ALA A 191 11.28 3.39 11.45
C ALA A 191 12.06 2.49 10.47
N LEU A 192 11.38 1.54 9.83
CA LEU A 192 11.98 0.57 8.92
C LEU A 192 11.60 0.87 7.48
N ILE A 193 12.60 1.07 6.63
CA ILE A 193 12.42 1.35 5.20
C ILE A 193 12.57 0.05 4.41
N ILE A 194 11.52 -0.31 3.68
CA ILE A 194 11.53 -1.36 2.67
C ILE A 194 11.65 -0.70 1.31
N GLY A 195 12.71 -1.01 0.59
CA GLY A 195 12.97 -0.48 -0.74
C GLY A 195 12.22 -1.21 -1.85
N ASN A 196 12.36 -0.70 -3.07
CA ASN A 196 11.85 -1.33 -4.29
C ASN A 196 12.57 -2.67 -4.56
N GLU A 197 11.86 -3.65 -5.12
CA GLU A 197 12.37 -5.01 -5.37
C GLU A 197 13.61 -5.03 -6.28
N GLY A 198 13.68 -4.15 -7.26
CA GLY A 198 14.78 -4.11 -8.23
C GLY A 198 15.88 -3.11 -7.90
N LYS A 199 15.52 -1.98 -7.31
CA LYS A 199 16.44 -0.84 -7.09
C LYS A 199 16.85 -0.66 -5.63
N GLY A 200 16.18 -1.35 -4.71
CA GLY A 200 16.35 -1.14 -3.26
C GLY A 200 15.89 0.25 -2.82
N ILE A 201 16.47 0.73 -1.74
CA ILE A 201 16.21 2.07 -1.19
C ILE A 201 16.89 3.13 -2.07
N SER A 202 16.19 4.21 -2.38
CA SER A 202 16.74 5.31 -3.21
C SER A 202 17.97 5.93 -2.55
N SER A 203 18.96 6.33 -3.37
CA SER A 203 20.27 6.78 -2.89
C SER A 203 20.19 8.00 -1.94
N ASN A 204 19.21 8.87 -2.14
CA ASN A 204 19.00 10.04 -1.28
C ASN A 204 18.47 9.62 0.10
N ILE A 205 17.55 8.67 0.15
CA ILE A 205 16.99 8.13 1.39
C ILE A 205 18.03 7.29 2.13
N LYS A 206 18.82 6.49 1.40
CA LYS A 206 19.90 5.66 1.97
C LYS A 206 20.91 6.46 2.78
N LYS A 207 21.18 7.72 2.41
CA LYS A 207 22.11 8.61 3.15
C LYS A 207 21.58 9.08 4.51
N GLN A 208 20.26 8.95 4.75
CA GLN A 208 19.60 9.38 5.98
C GLN A 208 19.27 8.21 6.92
N VAL A 209 19.56 6.98 6.48
CA VAL A 209 19.41 5.77 7.29
C VAL A 209 20.50 5.73 8.35
N ASP A 210 20.11 5.41 9.59
CA ASP A 210 21.07 5.31 10.70
C ASP A 210 21.81 3.97 10.65
N GLU A 211 21.11 2.89 10.26
CA GLU A 211 21.70 1.55 10.12
C GLU A 211 21.00 0.74 9.03
N MET A 212 21.78 -0.05 8.28
CA MET A 212 21.26 -1.01 7.31
C MET A 212 21.12 -2.39 7.93
N ILE A 213 19.97 -3.03 7.68
CA ILE A 213 19.65 -4.37 8.17
C ILE A 213 19.60 -5.35 6.98
N THR A 214 20.18 -6.52 7.16
CA THR A 214 20.12 -7.61 6.19
C THR A 214 19.41 -8.84 6.77
N ILE A 215 18.67 -9.54 5.92
CA ILE A 215 18.17 -10.88 6.21
C ILE A 215 19.23 -11.87 5.69
N PRO A 216 19.92 -12.62 6.57
CA PRO A 216 20.94 -13.57 6.12
C PRO A 216 20.35 -14.65 5.22
N MET A 217 20.96 -14.87 4.07
CA MET A 217 20.58 -15.91 3.12
C MET A 217 21.75 -16.84 2.85
N LYS A 218 21.48 -18.14 2.67
CA LYS A 218 22.48 -19.17 2.35
C LYS A 218 22.24 -19.84 0.98
N GLY A 219 21.15 -19.49 0.32
CA GLY A 219 20.78 -20.05 -0.99
C GLY A 219 21.42 -19.29 -2.16
N HIS A 220 20.95 -19.62 -3.37
CA HIS A 220 21.44 -19.02 -4.61
C HIS A 220 20.72 -17.70 -4.96
N VAL A 221 19.55 -17.44 -4.37
CA VAL A 221 18.81 -16.20 -4.60
C VAL A 221 19.44 -15.04 -3.83
N GLN A 222 19.47 -13.86 -4.47
CA GLN A 222 20.10 -12.66 -3.89
C GLN A 222 19.13 -11.82 -3.06
N SER A 223 17.82 -12.02 -3.21
CA SER A 223 16.81 -11.24 -2.49
C SER A 223 15.55 -12.05 -2.26
N LEU A 224 14.78 -11.67 -1.24
CA LEU A 224 13.41 -12.12 -1.01
C LEU A 224 12.44 -11.16 -1.69
N ASN A 225 11.22 -11.63 -1.94
CA ASN A 225 10.11 -10.77 -2.29
C ASN A 225 9.93 -9.68 -1.21
N ALA A 226 9.55 -8.46 -1.60
CA ALA A 226 9.48 -7.32 -0.68
C ALA A 226 8.51 -7.55 0.49
N SER A 227 7.36 -8.19 0.26
CA SER A 227 6.41 -8.47 1.32
C SER A 227 6.91 -9.55 2.28
N VAL A 228 7.67 -10.52 1.78
CA VAL A 228 8.30 -11.57 2.60
C VAL A 228 9.41 -10.96 3.46
N ALA A 229 10.29 -10.15 2.88
CA ALA A 229 11.35 -9.44 3.62
C ALA A 229 10.76 -8.54 4.71
N ALA A 230 9.73 -7.76 4.38
CA ALA A 230 9.01 -6.94 5.35
C ALA A 230 8.41 -7.77 6.48
N ALA A 231 7.79 -8.92 6.17
CA ALA A 231 7.21 -9.81 7.18
C ALA A 231 8.27 -10.36 8.14
N VAL A 232 9.39 -10.83 7.64
CA VAL A 232 10.50 -11.33 8.47
C VAL A 232 10.98 -10.26 9.45
N LEU A 233 11.19 -9.03 8.96
CA LEU A 233 11.69 -7.94 9.80
C LEU A 233 10.64 -7.40 10.78
N MET A 234 9.37 -7.34 10.40
CA MET A 234 8.27 -6.98 11.30
C MET A 234 8.16 -7.98 12.45
N TYR A 235 8.27 -9.28 12.16
CA TYR A 235 8.25 -10.32 13.21
C TYR A 235 9.51 -10.32 14.07
N GLU A 236 10.67 -9.89 13.54
CA GLU A 236 11.88 -9.72 14.35
C GLU A 236 11.69 -8.64 15.44
N VAL A 237 10.98 -7.56 15.11
CA VAL A 237 10.58 -6.53 16.08
C VAL A 237 9.50 -7.07 17.03
N PHE A 238 8.44 -7.67 16.47
CA PHE A 238 7.27 -8.13 17.23
C PHE A 238 7.59 -9.21 18.27
N ARG A 239 8.45 -10.18 17.93
CA ARG A 239 8.82 -11.26 18.86
C ARG A 239 9.46 -10.78 20.16
N LYS A 240 9.92 -9.54 20.23
CA LYS A 240 10.45 -8.95 21.46
C LYS A 240 9.42 -8.16 22.26
N LYS A 241 8.21 -8.00 21.71
CA LYS A 241 7.07 -7.40 22.39
C LYS A 241 6.21 -8.44 23.15
N ILE A 242 6.41 -9.72 22.81
CA ILE A 242 5.74 -10.87 23.43
C ILE A 242 6.79 -11.69 24.18
#